data_f67082e45a07e79186b30388705acb89
#
_entry.id   f67082e45a07e79186b30388705acb89
#
_cell.length_a   1.000
_cell.length_b   1.000
_cell.length_c   1.000
_cell.angle_alpha   90.00
_cell.angle_beta   90.00
_cell.angle_gamma   90.00
#
_symmetry.space_group_name_H-M   'P 1'
#
loop_
_entity.id
_entity.type
_entity.pdbx_description
1 polymer ?
#
loop_
_entity_poly.entity_id
_entity_poly.type
_entity_poly.pdbx_seq_one_letter_code
_entity_poly.pdbx_strand_id
1 'polypeptide(L)'
;DSPSCPVGERLGSFIGSGHSSGLDIESISTDSLTNGLGLLESGDADILALPGGLVHGNMMEILQSGCNVVGARTPLRPYPVLVSDNKIQYLPGFAIILCDNKLNRRQLRRSRGGLRVLDPDAFASIVDIEKAPSDPVMKAKWMESLRDAGEIDGFVIPRGIYEGANLVSRRHSLLPDGQNEGDPDFLPSAYSDLIVLLARNRFPNSISKEISEREGETCWWVQNTMLGSLDQEMLEKIGVLVRHRQVR
;
A
#
# COMPACT_ATOMS: atom_id res chain seq x y z
N ASP A 1 -3.09 5.66 -9.69
CA ASP A 1 -2.84 5.96 -8.26
C ASP A 1 -3.82 5.21 -7.37
N SER A 2 -3.37 4.84 -6.18
CA SER A 2 -4.27 4.47 -5.10
C SER A 2 -3.88 5.26 -3.84
N PRO A 3 -4.83 5.60 -2.96
CA PRO A 3 -4.51 6.32 -1.73
C PRO A 3 -3.48 5.60 -0.84
N SER A 4 -3.42 4.27 -0.92
CA SER A 4 -2.44 3.45 -0.19
C SER A 4 -1.07 3.35 -0.88
N CYS A 5 -1.01 3.66 -2.18
CA CYS A 5 0.22 3.68 -2.98
C CYS A 5 0.17 4.87 -3.95
N PRO A 6 0.62 6.07 -3.51
CA PRO A 6 0.55 7.31 -4.29
C PRO A 6 1.65 7.32 -5.37
N VAL A 7 1.40 6.66 -6.49
CA VAL A 7 2.35 6.48 -7.60
C VAL A 7 2.81 7.82 -8.16
N GLY A 8 1.88 8.74 -8.44
CA GLY A 8 2.17 10.05 -9.03
C GLY A 8 3.07 10.91 -8.13
N GLU A 9 2.80 10.98 -6.82
CA GLU A 9 3.65 11.69 -5.85
C GLU A 9 5.09 11.13 -5.83
N ARG A 10 5.20 9.79 -5.80
CA ARG A 10 6.49 9.11 -5.73
C ARG A 10 7.31 9.24 -7.01
N LEU A 11 6.67 9.16 -8.17
CA LEU A 11 7.34 9.38 -9.45
C LEU A 11 7.70 10.85 -9.65
N GLY A 12 6.83 11.78 -9.29
CA GLY A 12 7.13 13.21 -9.31
C GLY A 12 8.35 13.56 -8.47
N SER A 13 8.46 12.96 -7.27
CA SER A 13 9.65 13.11 -6.41
C SER A 13 10.92 12.52 -7.04
N PHE A 14 10.82 11.40 -7.75
CA PHE A 14 11.95 10.80 -8.47
C PHE A 14 12.40 11.68 -9.64
N ILE A 15 11.46 12.14 -10.47
CA ILE A 15 11.75 13.02 -11.62
C ILE A 15 12.38 14.32 -11.13
N GLY A 16 11.82 14.95 -10.08
CA GLY A 16 12.33 16.21 -9.52
C GLY A 16 13.67 16.11 -8.80
N SER A 17 14.09 14.91 -8.38
CA SER A 17 15.34 14.71 -7.64
C SER A 17 16.60 14.73 -8.53
N GLY A 18 16.47 14.80 -9.85
CA GLY A 18 17.59 14.75 -10.80
C GLY A 18 18.27 13.38 -10.91
N HIS A 19 17.76 12.34 -10.27
CA HIS A 19 18.29 10.97 -10.40
C HIS A 19 18.03 10.37 -11.78
N SER A 20 17.15 10.98 -12.56
CA SER A 20 16.90 10.67 -13.98
C SER A 20 17.88 11.35 -14.93
N SER A 21 19.11 11.68 -14.47
CA SER A 21 20.13 12.38 -15.27
C SER A 21 20.40 11.62 -16.57
N GLY A 22 19.89 12.12 -17.67
CA GLY A 22 20.00 11.52 -19.01
C GLY A 22 18.68 11.08 -19.63
N LEU A 23 17.56 11.09 -18.88
CA LEU A 23 16.22 10.84 -19.39
C LEU A 23 15.37 12.11 -19.27
N ASP A 24 14.74 12.50 -20.37
CA ASP A 24 13.67 13.49 -20.35
C ASP A 24 12.35 12.77 -20.11
N ILE A 25 11.76 12.96 -18.92
CA ILE A 25 10.58 12.23 -18.48
C ILE A 25 9.43 13.20 -18.30
N GLU A 26 8.41 13.03 -19.12
CA GLU A 26 7.13 13.69 -18.98
C GLU A 26 6.12 12.73 -18.32
N SER A 27 5.36 13.21 -17.33
CA SER A 27 4.36 12.41 -16.63
C SER A 27 2.95 12.78 -17.05
N ILE A 28 2.18 11.77 -17.44
CA ILE A 28 0.76 11.87 -17.82
C ILE A 28 -0.05 11.05 -16.83
N SER A 29 -1.10 11.65 -16.26
CA SER A 29 -2.02 10.92 -15.37
C SER A 29 -3.07 10.18 -16.19
N THR A 30 -3.39 8.96 -15.76
CA THR A 30 -4.49 8.16 -16.32
C THR A 30 -5.45 7.74 -15.19
N ASP A 31 -6.72 7.65 -15.52
CA ASP A 31 -7.80 7.35 -14.57
C ASP A 31 -8.13 5.86 -14.47
N SER A 32 -7.66 5.05 -15.43
CA SER A 32 -7.92 3.60 -15.44
C SER A 32 -6.75 2.79 -16.01
N LEU A 33 -6.71 1.50 -15.68
CA LEU A 33 -5.76 0.56 -16.26
C LEU A 33 -5.93 0.47 -17.77
N THR A 34 -7.17 0.33 -18.23
CA THR A 34 -7.48 0.19 -19.67
C THR A 34 -7.01 1.40 -20.47
N ASN A 35 -7.25 2.62 -19.97
CA ASN A 35 -6.74 3.83 -20.61
C ASN A 35 -5.21 3.87 -20.61
N GLY A 36 -4.57 3.50 -19.51
CA GLY A 36 -3.11 3.42 -19.43
C GLY A 36 -2.51 2.41 -20.40
N LEU A 37 -3.11 1.22 -20.54
CA LEU A 37 -2.69 0.23 -21.54
C LEU A 37 -2.91 0.74 -22.96
N GLY A 38 -4.02 1.43 -23.23
CA GLY A 38 -4.28 2.07 -24.52
C GLY A 38 -3.21 3.10 -24.91
N LEU A 39 -2.73 3.92 -23.96
CA LEU A 39 -1.62 4.85 -24.18
C LEU A 39 -0.30 4.13 -24.51
N LEU A 40 -0.05 2.98 -23.88
CA LEU A 40 1.10 2.15 -24.23
C LEU A 40 0.96 1.56 -25.64
N GLU A 41 -0.22 1.04 -25.99
CA GLU A 41 -0.49 0.43 -27.31
C GLU A 41 -0.35 1.45 -28.44
N SER A 42 -0.92 2.66 -28.28
CA SER A 42 -0.82 3.75 -29.26
C SER A 42 0.58 4.32 -29.41
N GLY A 43 1.42 4.19 -28.37
CA GLY A 43 2.74 4.80 -28.31
C GLY A 43 2.74 6.23 -27.78
N ASP A 44 1.63 6.68 -27.21
CA ASP A 44 1.52 7.99 -26.57
C ASP A 44 2.19 8.00 -25.18
N ALA A 45 2.42 6.80 -24.61
CA ALA A 45 3.25 6.60 -23.44
C ALA A 45 4.24 5.44 -23.67
N ASP A 46 5.41 5.53 -23.04
CA ASP A 46 6.43 4.48 -23.11
C ASP A 46 6.35 3.54 -21.89
N ILE A 47 5.94 4.08 -20.74
CA ILE A 47 5.92 3.37 -19.45
C ILE A 47 4.63 3.71 -18.71
N LEU A 48 4.02 2.68 -18.12
CA LEU A 48 2.88 2.81 -17.23
C LEU A 48 3.29 2.34 -15.83
N ALA A 49 3.16 3.22 -14.84
CA ALA A 49 3.47 2.89 -13.44
C ALA A 49 2.19 2.66 -12.65
N LEU A 50 2.11 1.53 -11.95
CA LEU A 50 0.90 1.08 -11.25
C LEU A 50 1.24 0.50 -9.87
N PRO A 51 0.28 0.53 -8.91
CA PRO A 51 0.38 -0.25 -7.69
C PRO A 51 0.51 -1.76 -7.97
N GLY A 52 1.43 -2.44 -7.30
CA GLY A 52 1.71 -3.86 -7.53
C GLY A 52 0.50 -4.79 -7.36
N GLY A 53 -0.39 -4.49 -6.41
CA GLY A 53 -1.63 -5.26 -6.24
C GLY A 53 -2.58 -5.14 -7.43
N LEU A 54 -2.61 -3.99 -8.10
CA LEU A 54 -3.40 -3.80 -9.33
C LEU A 54 -2.82 -4.60 -10.50
N VAL A 55 -1.49 -4.60 -10.63
CA VAL A 55 -0.80 -5.38 -11.68
C VAL A 55 -1.03 -6.88 -11.47
N HIS A 56 -0.91 -7.37 -10.23
CA HIS A 56 -1.19 -8.78 -9.90
C HIS A 56 -2.61 -9.18 -10.30
N GLY A 57 -3.62 -8.40 -9.92
CA GLY A 57 -5.03 -8.71 -10.21
C GLY A 57 -5.39 -8.68 -11.71
N ASN A 58 -4.58 -8.02 -12.55
CA ASN A 58 -4.87 -7.81 -13.96
C ASN A 58 -3.75 -8.31 -14.91
N MET A 59 -2.90 -9.21 -14.43
CA MET A 59 -1.73 -9.71 -15.20
C MET A 59 -2.12 -10.28 -16.57
N MET A 60 -3.24 -10.98 -16.67
CA MET A 60 -3.69 -11.55 -17.94
C MET A 60 -4.06 -10.48 -18.96
N GLU A 61 -4.77 -9.42 -18.56
CA GLU A 61 -5.11 -8.29 -19.41
C GLU A 61 -3.84 -7.57 -19.88
N ILE A 62 -2.90 -7.33 -18.99
CA ILE A 62 -1.61 -6.70 -19.28
C ILE A 62 -0.82 -7.49 -20.32
N LEU A 63 -0.75 -8.81 -20.19
CA LEU A 63 -0.05 -9.66 -21.15
C LEU A 63 -0.77 -9.71 -22.51
N GLN A 64 -2.09 -9.72 -22.51
CA GLN A 64 -2.89 -9.70 -23.74
C GLN A 64 -2.75 -8.39 -24.51
N SER A 65 -2.54 -7.25 -23.85
CA SER A 65 -2.23 -5.97 -24.50
C SER A 65 -0.79 -5.86 -25.01
N GLY A 66 0.00 -6.95 -24.96
CA GLY A 66 1.37 -6.95 -25.44
C GLY A 66 2.35 -6.19 -24.52
N CYS A 67 1.97 -5.96 -23.28
CA CYS A 67 2.79 -5.29 -22.28
C CYS A 67 3.39 -6.29 -21.29
N ASN A 68 4.54 -5.92 -20.72
CA ASN A 68 5.23 -6.70 -19.69
C ASN A 68 5.70 -5.82 -18.53
N VAL A 69 5.98 -6.44 -17.41
CA VAL A 69 6.70 -5.80 -16.31
C VAL A 69 8.16 -5.61 -16.72
N VAL A 70 8.60 -4.36 -16.73
CA VAL A 70 9.98 -3.96 -17.09
C VAL A 70 10.78 -3.47 -15.91
N GLY A 71 10.15 -3.26 -14.75
CA GLY A 71 10.83 -2.85 -13.55
C GLY A 71 9.87 -2.65 -12.38
N ALA A 72 10.41 -2.29 -11.23
CA ALA A 72 9.64 -1.92 -10.06
C ALA A 72 10.41 -0.94 -9.17
N ARG A 73 9.69 -0.22 -8.31
CA ARG A 73 10.27 0.72 -7.35
C ARG A 73 10.08 0.20 -5.93
N THR A 74 11.10 0.39 -5.11
CA THR A 74 11.16 -0.09 -3.73
C THR A 74 10.00 0.45 -2.88
N PRO A 75 9.29 -0.39 -2.11
CA PRO A 75 8.30 0.07 -1.15
C PRO A 75 8.96 0.98 -0.09
N LEU A 76 8.50 2.22 0.03
CA LEU A 76 9.04 3.18 1.01
C LEU A 76 8.25 3.16 2.33
N ARG A 77 6.95 2.93 2.24
CA ARG A 77 6.00 3.07 3.35
C ARG A 77 5.03 1.88 3.44
N PRO A 78 5.52 0.62 3.38
CA PRO A 78 4.66 -0.56 3.27
C PRO A 78 3.86 -0.87 4.54
N TYR A 79 4.24 -0.26 5.68
CA TYR A 79 3.65 -0.56 6.97
C TYR A 79 2.45 0.32 7.27
N PRO A 80 1.36 -0.26 7.82
CA PRO A 80 0.22 0.52 8.28
C PRO A 80 0.60 1.33 9.53
N VAL A 81 -0.22 2.33 9.83
CA VAL A 81 -0.09 3.15 11.02
C VAL A 81 -1.30 2.99 11.92
N LEU A 82 -1.07 2.88 13.21
CA LEU A 82 -2.08 3.04 14.24
C LEU A 82 -2.17 4.51 14.60
N VAL A 83 -3.33 5.12 14.39
CA VAL A 83 -3.64 6.48 14.79
C VAL A 83 -4.33 6.41 16.15
N SER A 84 -3.62 6.83 17.20
CA SER A 84 -4.08 6.80 18.60
C SER A 84 -3.12 7.61 19.47
N ASP A 85 -3.57 7.98 20.66
CA ASP A 85 -2.73 8.74 21.61
C ASP A 85 -1.55 7.91 22.11
N ASN A 86 -1.74 6.60 22.25
CA ASN A 86 -0.75 5.68 22.79
C ASN A 86 -0.36 4.56 21.80
N LYS A 87 0.85 4.03 21.96
CA LYS A 87 1.25 2.79 21.29
C LYS A 87 0.34 1.64 21.72
N ILE A 88 0.28 0.58 20.91
CA ILE A 88 -0.58 -0.58 21.13
C ILE A 88 -0.43 -1.19 22.54
N GLN A 89 0.79 -1.20 23.10
CA GLN A 89 1.06 -1.75 24.43
C GLN A 89 0.40 -0.93 25.56
N TYR A 90 0.18 0.35 25.34
CA TYR A 90 -0.32 1.31 26.33
C TYR A 90 -1.77 1.74 26.11
N LEU A 91 -2.47 1.13 25.15
CA LEU A 91 -3.90 1.37 24.97
C LEU A 91 -4.68 0.88 26.21
N PRO A 92 -5.87 1.42 26.50
CA PRO A 92 -6.74 0.90 27.54
C PRO A 92 -7.07 -0.59 27.37
N GLY A 93 -7.42 -1.25 28.46
CA GLY A 93 -8.05 -2.58 28.37
C GLY A 93 -9.38 -2.46 27.61
N PHE A 94 -9.64 -3.37 26.67
CA PHE A 94 -10.82 -3.35 25.81
C PHE A 94 -10.93 -2.14 24.84
N ALA A 95 -9.81 -1.48 24.55
CA ALA A 95 -9.76 -0.39 23.59
C ALA A 95 -10.39 -0.78 22.26
N ILE A 96 -11.20 0.13 21.71
CA ILE A 96 -11.88 -0.04 20.41
C ILE A 96 -10.98 0.51 19.31
N ILE A 97 -10.56 -0.38 18.41
CA ILE A 97 -9.70 -0.03 17.27
C ILE A 97 -10.44 -0.37 15.98
N LEU A 98 -10.64 0.62 15.12
CA LEU A 98 -11.19 0.39 13.78
C LEU A 98 -10.10 0.03 12.79
N CYS A 99 -10.37 -0.95 11.94
CA CYS A 99 -9.43 -1.39 10.91
C CYS A 99 -10.17 -2.11 9.78
N ASP A 100 -10.09 -1.58 8.57
CA ASP A 100 -10.74 -2.14 7.38
C ASP A 100 -10.04 -3.43 6.90
N ASN A 101 -8.71 -3.48 7.01
CA ASN A 101 -7.89 -4.57 6.51
C ASN A 101 -7.98 -5.83 7.39
N LYS A 102 -8.38 -6.97 6.80
CA LYS A 102 -8.56 -8.25 7.51
C LYS A 102 -7.26 -8.78 8.14
N LEU A 103 -6.12 -8.64 7.45
CA LEU A 103 -4.81 -9.07 7.96
C LEU A 103 -4.45 -8.26 9.20
N ASN A 104 -4.54 -6.94 9.13
CA ASN A 104 -4.20 -6.06 10.25
C ASN A 104 -5.10 -6.32 11.46
N ARG A 105 -6.41 -6.57 11.27
CA ARG A 105 -7.31 -6.98 12.37
C ARG A 105 -6.84 -8.24 13.06
N ARG A 106 -6.38 -9.24 12.30
CA ARG A 106 -5.86 -10.50 12.88
C ARG A 106 -4.57 -10.27 13.65
N GLN A 107 -3.66 -9.47 13.10
CA GLN A 107 -2.37 -9.15 13.75
C GLN A 107 -2.60 -8.34 15.03
N LEU A 108 -3.47 -7.33 15.02
CA LEU A 108 -3.84 -6.55 16.21
C LEU A 108 -4.40 -7.43 17.34
N ARG A 109 -5.32 -8.35 17.01
CA ARG A 109 -5.90 -9.29 18.01
C ARG A 109 -4.85 -10.25 18.59
N ARG A 110 -3.84 -10.62 17.79
CA ARG A 110 -2.74 -11.47 18.25
C ARG A 110 -1.74 -10.70 19.10
N SER A 111 -1.49 -9.44 18.76
CA SER A 111 -0.48 -8.63 19.44
C SER A 111 -0.88 -8.27 20.87
N ARG A 112 -2.18 -8.10 21.12
CA ARG A 112 -2.67 -7.78 22.45
C ARG A 112 -4.08 -8.33 22.67
N GLY A 113 -4.20 -9.22 23.64
CA GLY A 113 -5.50 -9.70 24.12
C GLY A 113 -6.34 -8.57 24.72
N GLY A 114 -7.64 -8.64 24.52
CA GLY A 114 -8.60 -7.66 25.06
C GLY A 114 -8.89 -6.47 24.15
N LEU A 115 -8.16 -6.24 23.05
CA LEU A 115 -8.52 -5.23 22.07
C LEU A 115 -9.82 -5.62 21.35
N ARG A 116 -10.72 -4.65 21.20
CA ARG A 116 -11.92 -4.76 20.38
C ARG A 116 -11.61 -4.21 18.98
N VAL A 117 -11.11 -5.08 18.11
CA VAL A 117 -10.74 -4.68 16.74
C VAL A 117 -11.90 -4.97 15.81
N LEU A 118 -12.52 -3.91 15.29
CA LEU A 118 -13.74 -3.94 14.50
C LEU A 118 -13.50 -3.43 13.08
N ASP A 119 -14.30 -3.92 12.17
CA ASP A 119 -14.49 -3.33 10.85
C ASP A 119 -15.25 -2.01 10.98
N PRO A 120 -14.93 -0.93 10.22
CA PRO A 120 -15.64 0.35 10.30
C PRO A 120 -17.16 0.24 10.07
N ASP A 121 -17.60 -0.55 9.07
CA ASP A 121 -19.04 -0.72 8.79
C ASP A 121 -19.72 -1.54 9.88
N ALA A 122 -19.04 -2.56 10.42
CA ALA A 122 -19.57 -3.34 11.54
C ALA A 122 -19.70 -2.47 12.80
N PHE A 123 -18.75 -1.59 13.07
CA PHE A 123 -18.83 -0.62 14.16
C PHE A 123 -20.02 0.30 13.99
N ALA A 124 -20.15 0.93 12.80
CA ALA A 124 -21.27 1.84 12.49
C ALA A 124 -22.64 1.16 12.72
N SER A 125 -22.75 -0.10 12.33
CA SER A 125 -23.98 -0.88 12.55
C SER A 125 -24.26 -1.20 14.03
N ILE A 126 -23.22 -1.38 14.86
CA ILE A 126 -23.36 -1.67 16.30
C ILE A 126 -23.82 -0.42 17.06
N VAL A 127 -23.29 0.76 16.71
CA VAL A 127 -23.60 2.01 17.40
C VAL A 127 -24.75 2.81 16.75
N ASP A 128 -25.34 2.26 15.68
CA ASP A 128 -26.49 2.83 14.94
C ASP A 128 -26.18 4.24 14.37
N ILE A 129 -25.02 4.38 13.74
CA ILE A 129 -24.61 5.59 13.03
C ILE A 129 -24.51 5.35 11.53
N GLU A 130 -24.34 6.43 10.75
CA GLU A 130 -24.13 6.35 9.31
C GLU A 130 -22.92 5.48 8.96
N LYS A 131 -23.05 4.68 7.89
CA LYS A 131 -21.98 3.81 7.39
C LYS A 131 -20.72 4.60 7.06
N ALA A 132 -19.60 3.94 7.21
CA ALA A 132 -18.30 4.50 6.84
C ALA A 132 -18.30 4.92 5.35
N PRO A 133 -17.69 6.06 4.99
CA PRO A 133 -17.52 6.46 3.60
C PRO A 133 -16.78 5.40 2.78
N SER A 134 -17.14 5.23 1.52
CA SER A 134 -16.46 4.29 0.61
C SER A 134 -15.07 4.79 0.18
N ASP A 135 -14.90 6.11 0.04
CA ASP A 135 -13.61 6.72 -0.26
C ASP A 135 -12.64 6.55 0.92
N PRO A 136 -11.42 6.02 0.70
CA PRO A 136 -10.48 5.72 1.78
C PRO A 136 -10.00 6.97 2.57
N VAL A 137 -9.87 8.12 1.92
CA VAL A 137 -9.44 9.38 2.56
C VAL A 137 -10.57 9.93 3.42
N MET A 138 -11.80 9.92 2.91
CA MET A 138 -12.98 10.33 3.67
C MET A 138 -13.25 9.39 4.83
N LYS A 139 -13.07 8.08 4.65
CA LYS A 139 -13.16 7.08 5.72
C LYS A 139 -12.15 7.34 6.83
N ALA A 140 -10.90 7.68 6.49
CA ALA A 140 -9.88 8.02 7.47
C ALA A 140 -10.27 9.26 8.31
N LYS A 141 -10.79 10.30 7.67
CA LYS A 141 -11.31 11.50 8.37
C LYS A 141 -12.51 11.19 9.25
N TRP A 142 -13.40 10.33 8.78
CA TRP A 142 -14.55 9.87 9.57
C TRP A 142 -14.10 9.10 10.82
N MET A 143 -13.12 8.18 10.70
CA MET A 143 -12.55 7.48 11.85
C MET A 143 -11.82 8.44 12.80
N GLU A 144 -11.15 9.48 12.28
CA GLU A 144 -10.52 10.50 13.12
C GLU A 144 -11.57 11.28 13.93
N SER A 145 -12.70 11.66 13.31
CA SER A 145 -13.78 12.33 14.02
C SER A 145 -14.40 11.49 15.14
N LEU A 146 -14.54 10.18 14.94
CA LEU A 146 -15.01 9.24 15.98
C LEU A 146 -14.02 9.16 17.15
N ARG A 147 -12.73 9.15 16.85
CA ARG A 147 -11.68 9.15 17.88
C ARG A 147 -11.70 10.47 18.68
N ASP A 148 -11.81 11.59 18.01
CA ASP A 148 -11.85 12.91 18.66
C ASP A 148 -13.11 13.08 19.51
N ALA A 149 -14.22 12.43 19.13
CA ALA A 149 -15.43 12.33 19.94
C ALA A 149 -15.32 11.35 21.12
N GLY A 150 -14.24 10.53 21.19
CA GLY A 150 -14.04 9.52 22.24
C GLY A 150 -14.87 8.25 22.04
N GLU A 151 -15.45 8.02 20.87
CA GLU A 151 -16.21 6.81 20.53
C GLU A 151 -15.31 5.60 20.26
N ILE A 152 -14.07 5.87 19.85
CA ILE A 152 -13.04 4.85 19.63
C ILE A 152 -11.69 5.30 20.19
N ASP A 153 -10.81 4.36 20.54
CA ASP A 153 -9.47 4.64 21.04
C ASP A 153 -8.43 4.82 19.94
N GLY A 154 -8.73 4.38 18.73
CA GLY A 154 -7.85 4.55 17.57
C GLY A 154 -8.30 3.78 16.35
N PHE A 155 -7.53 3.90 15.28
CA PHE A 155 -7.79 3.19 14.03
C PHE A 155 -6.50 2.89 13.28
N VAL A 156 -6.54 1.90 12.38
CA VAL A 156 -5.38 1.48 11.58
C VAL A 156 -5.67 1.65 10.10
N ILE A 157 -4.78 2.38 9.43
CA ILE A 157 -4.84 2.67 7.99
C ILE A 157 -3.46 2.55 7.33
N PRO A 158 -3.37 2.38 6.00
CA PRO A 158 -2.14 2.56 5.24
C PRO A 158 -1.54 3.96 5.46
N ARG A 159 -0.21 4.02 5.53
CA ARG A 159 0.47 5.30 5.76
C ARG A 159 0.22 6.33 4.65
N GLY A 160 0.10 5.90 3.39
CA GLY A 160 -0.24 6.79 2.29
C GLY A 160 -1.60 7.46 2.46
N ILE A 161 -2.60 6.73 3.00
CA ILE A 161 -3.93 7.29 3.31
C ILE A 161 -3.82 8.31 4.45
N TYR A 162 -3.05 8.03 5.51
CA TYR A 162 -2.83 8.98 6.60
C TYR A 162 -2.26 10.31 6.09
N GLU A 163 -1.26 10.24 5.23
CA GLU A 163 -0.60 11.43 4.65
C GLU A 163 -1.51 12.13 3.63
N GLY A 164 -2.19 11.40 2.75
CA GLY A 164 -3.13 11.97 1.77
C GLY A 164 -4.39 12.59 2.38
N ALA A 165 -4.83 12.12 3.55
CA ALA A 165 -5.91 12.72 4.31
C ALA A 165 -5.47 13.97 5.10
N ASN A 166 -4.17 14.25 5.16
CA ASN A 166 -3.56 15.32 5.97
C ASN A 166 -3.93 15.23 7.45
N LEU A 167 -3.97 14.01 8.00
CA LEU A 167 -4.26 13.81 9.41
C LEU A 167 -3.10 14.33 10.25
N VAL A 168 -3.42 15.04 11.35
CA VAL A 168 -2.42 15.61 12.27
C VAL A 168 -2.29 14.84 13.57
N SER A 169 -3.17 13.88 13.78
CA SER A 169 -3.23 13.05 14.97
C SER A 169 -1.99 12.19 15.13
N ARG A 170 -1.63 11.88 16.38
CA ARG A 170 -0.47 11.05 16.67
C ARG A 170 -0.60 9.67 16.03
N ARG A 171 0.47 9.22 15.37
CA ARG A 171 0.53 7.92 14.72
C ARG A 171 1.68 7.07 15.22
N HIS A 172 1.51 5.76 15.16
CA HIS A 172 2.52 4.76 15.50
C HIS A 172 2.63 3.76 14.36
N SER A 173 3.81 3.63 13.75
CA SER A 173 4.03 2.63 12.70
C SER A 173 3.96 1.22 13.28
N LEU A 174 3.22 0.32 12.63
CA LEU A 174 3.13 -1.08 12.98
C LEU A 174 4.22 -1.84 12.20
N LEU A 175 5.34 -2.11 12.84
CA LEU A 175 6.54 -2.67 12.22
C LEU A 175 6.63 -4.19 12.44
N PRO A 176 7.33 -4.92 11.54
CA PRO A 176 7.50 -6.37 11.63
C PRO A 176 8.47 -6.80 12.75
N ASP A 177 9.42 -5.93 13.10
CA ASP A 177 10.36 -6.18 14.19
C ASP A 177 10.03 -5.21 15.31
N GLY A 178 9.49 -5.69 16.40
CA GLY A 178 9.38 -4.93 17.62
C GLY A 178 10.77 -4.43 18.06
N GLN A 179 10.85 -3.21 18.56
CA GLN A 179 12.11 -2.66 19.07
C GLN A 179 12.56 -3.32 20.39
N ASN A 180 11.65 -4.05 21.04
CA ASN A 180 11.90 -4.76 22.27
C ASN A 180 11.43 -6.23 22.15
N GLU A 181 12.04 -7.10 22.94
CA GLU A 181 11.61 -8.50 23.07
C GLU A 181 10.14 -8.56 23.52
N GLY A 182 9.31 -9.23 22.72
CA GLY A 182 7.86 -9.34 22.99
C GLY A 182 6.99 -8.29 22.29
N ASP A 183 7.56 -7.33 21.56
CA ASP A 183 6.77 -6.44 20.71
C ASP A 183 6.10 -7.23 19.59
N PRO A 184 4.84 -6.92 19.26
CA PRO A 184 4.12 -7.65 18.22
C PRO A 184 4.69 -7.38 16.84
N ASP A 185 4.87 -8.46 16.06
CA ASP A 185 5.26 -8.38 14.66
C ASP A 185 4.07 -8.06 13.77
N PHE A 186 4.20 -7.01 12.95
CA PHE A 186 3.22 -6.65 11.93
C PHE A 186 3.82 -6.78 10.54
N LEU A 187 3.35 -7.75 9.78
CA LEU A 187 3.74 -7.90 8.39
C LEU A 187 2.87 -7.01 7.50
N PRO A 188 3.45 -6.32 6.51
CA PRO A 188 2.68 -5.55 5.56
C PRO A 188 1.82 -6.48 4.69
N SER A 189 0.72 -5.96 4.15
CA SER A 189 -0.08 -6.67 3.15
C SER A 189 0.74 -6.95 1.90
N ALA A 190 0.38 -7.98 1.15
CA ALA A 190 0.99 -8.28 -0.14
C ALA A 190 0.98 -7.04 -1.05
N TYR A 191 2.06 -6.81 -1.78
CA TYR A 191 2.28 -5.69 -2.71
C TYR A 191 2.12 -4.29 -2.11
N SER A 192 2.16 -4.16 -0.77
CA SER A 192 1.97 -2.86 -0.09
C SER A 192 3.05 -1.86 -0.52
N ASP A 193 2.61 -0.67 -0.98
CA ASP A 193 3.45 0.45 -1.44
C ASP A 193 4.48 0.08 -2.53
N LEU A 194 4.28 -1.02 -3.24
CA LEU A 194 5.11 -1.46 -4.35
C LEU A 194 4.60 -0.86 -5.65
N ILE A 195 5.45 -0.11 -6.36
CA ILE A 195 5.14 0.40 -7.70
C ILE A 195 5.77 -0.51 -8.73
N VAL A 196 4.99 -0.94 -9.71
CA VAL A 196 5.42 -1.78 -10.84
C VAL A 196 5.37 -0.98 -12.12
N LEU A 197 6.37 -1.14 -12.94
CA LEU A 197 6.54 -0.44 -14.22
C LEU A 197 6.24 -1.40 -15.36
N LEU A 198 5.28 -1.04 -16.19
CA LEU A 198 4.89 -1.77 -17.40
C LEU A 198 5.37 -1.03 -18.63
N ALA A 199 5.74 -1.76 -19.65
CA ALA A 199 6.01 -1.22 -20.98
C ALA A 199 5.66 -2.26 -22.06
N ARG A 200 5.60 -1.80 -23.31
CA ARG A 200 5.44 -2.69 -24.48
C ARG A 200 6.58 -3.70 -24.56
N ASN A 201 6.32 -4.81 -25.19
CA ASN A 201 7.33 -5.80 -25.52
C ASN A 201 8.53 -5.16 -26.23
N ARG A 202 9.75 -5.59 -25.89
CA ARG A 202 11.02 -5.08 -26.42
C ARG A 202 11.37 -3.65 -25.97
N PHE A 203 10.82 -3.18 -24.86
CA PHE A 203 11.27 -1.94 -24.24
C PHE A 203 12.77 -2.00 -23.90
N PRO A 204 13.57 -0.93 -24.14
CA PRO A 204 15.02 -0.96 -23.94
C PRO A 204 15.42 -1.20 -22.49
N ASN A 205 16.21 -2.26 -22.24
CA ASN A 205 16.71 -2.59 -20.90
C ASN A 205 17.59 -1.49 -20.27
N SER A 206 18.26 -0.65 -21.08
CA SER A 206 19.01 0.48 -20.58
C SER A 206 18.13 1.49 -19.87
N ILE A 207 16.97 1.82 -20.45
CA ILE A 207 16.01 2.75 -19.87
C ILE A 207 15.35 2.14 -18.63
N SER A 208 14.94 0.86 -18.71
CA SER A 208 14.29 0.21 -17.57
C SER A 208 15.20 0.19 -16.33
N LYS A 209 16.51 0.00 -16.49
CA LYS A 209 17.47 0.00 -15.39
C LYS A 209 17.68 1.37 -14.74
N GLU A 210 17.47 2.45 -15.47
CA GLU A 210 17.60 3.82 -14.94
C GLU A 210 16.40 4.21 -14.07
N ILE A 211 15.21 3.68 -14.40
CA ILE A 211 13.95 4.01 -13.71
C ILE A 211 13.53 3.00 -12.66
N SER A 212 14.06 1.78 -12.73
CA SER A 212 13.77 0.69 -11.81
C SER A 212 14.74 0.70 -10.63
N GLU A 213 14.33 0.08 -9.53
CA GLU A 213 15.16 -0.13 -8.35
C GLU A 213 15.32 -1.62 -8.07
N ARG A 214 16.55 -2.08 -7.90
CA ARG A 214 16.87 -3.49 -7.72
C ARG A 214 16.13 -4.14 -6.54
N GLU A 215 15.92 -3.39 -5.47
CA GLU A 215 15.15 -3.86 -4.31
C GLU A 215 13.67 -4.00 -4.66
N GLY A 216 13.10 -3.05 -5.42
CA GLY A 216 11.74 -3.10 -5.93
C GLY A 216 11.52 -4.28 -6.87
N GLU A 217 12.45 -4.52 -7.81
CA GLU A 217 12.41 -5.68 -8.70
C GLU A 217 12.43 -7.00 -7.92
N THR A 218 13.29 -7.10 -6.90
CA THR A 218 13.35 -8.26 -6.02
C THR A 218 12.02 -8.44 -5.27
N CYS A 219 11.45 -7.35 -4.73
CA CYS A 219 10.16 -7.38 -4.05
C CYS A 219 9.04 -7.85 -4.97
N TRP A 220 8.98 -7.33 -6.20
CA TRP A 220 8.00 -7.76 -7.20
C TRP A 220 8.17 -9.23 -7.55
N TRP A 221 9.38 -9.62 -7.96
CA TRP A 221 9.66 -10.98 -8.42
C TRP A 221 9.33 -12.04 -7.35
N VAL A 222 9.78 -11.81 -6.11
CA VAL A 222 9.51 -12.76 -5.00
C VAL A 222 8.01 -12.85 -4.73
N GLN A 223 7.32 -11.73 -4.59
CA GLN A 223 5.90 -11.74 -4.30
C GLN A 223 5.09 -12.35 -5.46
N ASN A 224 5.38 -11.97 -6.70
CA ASN A 224 4.69 -12.52 -7.85
C ASN A 224 4.92 -14.04 -8.02
N THR A 225 6.13 -14.52 -7.73
CA THR A 225 6.44 -15.96 -7.78
C THR A 225 5.70 -16.74 -6.68
N MET A 226 5.63 -16.20 -5.47
CA MET A 226 5.00 -16.88 -4.34
C MET A 226 3.48 -16.76 -4.33
N LEU A 227 2.95 -15.64 -4.80
CA LEU A 227 1.54 -15.27 -4.64
C LEU A 227 0.76 -15.27 -5.95
N GLY A 228 1.44 -15.44 -7.11
CA GLY A 228 0.87 -15.25 -8.43
C GLY A 228 -0.35 -16.15 -8.76
N SER A 229 -0.51 -17.26 -8.04
CA SER A 229 -1.67 -18.16 -8.18
C SER A 229 -2.81 -17.88 -7.21
N LEU A 230 -2.64 -16.92 -6.29
CA LEU A 230 -3.63 -16.62 -5.27
C LEU A 230 -4.62 -15.57 -5.75
N ASP A 231 -5.87 -15.77 -5.39
CA ASP A 231 -6.92 -14.78 -5.63
C ASP A 231 -6.85 -13.60 -4.63
N GLN A 232 -7.61 -12.56 -4.91
CA GLN A 232 -7.63 -11.33 -4.11
C GLN A 232 -8.08 -11.60 -2.67
N GLU A 233 -9.02 -12.53 -2.45
CA GLU A 233 -9.52 -12.85 -1.11
C GLU A 233 -8.43 -13.51 -0.25
N MET A 234 -7.59 -14.33 -0.85
CA MET A 234 -6.44 -14.95 -0.18
C MET A 234 -5.36 -13.93 0.12
N LEU A 235 -5.06 -13.02 -0.83
CA LEU A 235 -4.07 -11.95 -0.65
C LEU A 235 -4.39 -11.03 0.53
N GLU A 236 -5.68 -10.72 0.75
CA GLU A 236 -6.12 -9.92 1.89
C GLU A 236 -5.81 -10.54 3.27
N LYS A 237 -5.47 -11.83 3.30
CA LYS A 237 -5.19 -12.59 4.53
C LYS A 237 -3.70 -12.82 4.77
N ILE A 238 -2.84 -12.46 3.81
CA ILE A 238 -1.41 -12.79 3.81
C ILE A 238 -0.57 -11.53 4.03
N GLY A 239 0.33 -11.62 4.99
CA GLY A 239 1.38 -10.62 5.20
C GLY A 239 2.69 -11.10 4.60
N VAL A 240 3.36 -10.23 3.84
CA VAL A 240 4.63 -10.54 3.17
C VAL A 240 5.64 -9.43 3.42
N LEU A 241 6.81 -9.82 3.92
CA LEU A 241 7.96 -8.95 4.04
C LEU A 241 9.10 -9.50 3.19
N VAL A 242 9.48 -8.76 2.17
CA VAL A 242 10.67 -9.04 1.36
C VAL A 242 11.77 -8.07 1.76
N ARG A 243 12.92 -8.61 2.14
CA ARG A 243 14.11 -7.81 2.48
C ARG A 243 15.23 -8.16 1.51
N HIS A 244 15.70 -7.18 0.77
CA HIS A 244 16.92 -7.30 -0.02
C HIS A 244 18.13 -7.03 0.88
N ARG A 245 19.08 -7.99 0.94
CA ARG A 245 20.35 -7.80 1.66
C ARG A 245 21.50 -8.03 0.68
N GLN A 246 22.34 -7.04 0.55
CA GLN A 246 23.61 -7.23 -0.13
C GLN A 246 24.56 -7.96 0.84
N VAL A 247 24.96 -9.16 0.46
CA VAL A 247 26.07 -9.88 1.15
C VAL A 247 27.36 -9.31 0.57
N ARG A 248 28.20 -8.72 1.43
CA ARG A 248 29.55 -8.26 1.09
C ARG A 248 30.52 -9.40 1.18
#